data_0983337b7774e13ebd4bc9dce19420a4
#
_entry.id   0983337b7774e13ebd4bc9dce19420a4
#
_cell.length_a   1.000
_cell.length_b   1.000
_cell.length_c   1.000
_cell.angle_alpha   90.00
_cell.angle_beta   90.00
_cell.angle_gamma   90.00
#
_symmetry.space_group_name_H-M   'P 1'
#
loop_
_entity.id
_entity.type
_entity.pdbx_description
1 polymer ?
#
loop_
_entity_poly.entity_id
_entity_poly.type
_entity_poly.pdbx_seq_one_letter_code
_entity_poly.pdbx_strand_id
1 'polypeptide(L)'
;MNIYDDINKLETTLRQTAEMQGVKEAIQAVKEDQEAKDLFESFRKIQMTLQEKQVKGEEIAGEELEYAQKTAQLAQSNEKILAMLEAEMKLSQLIEEINRVLLKPVQELYEQF
;
A
#
# COMPACT_ATOMS: atom_id res chain seq x y z
N MET A 1 26.97 18.39 -7.74
CA MET A 1 25.85 17.77 -7.01
C MET A 1 24.77 17.35 -8.01
N ASN A 2 24.39 16.10 -7.99
CA ASN A 2 23.36 15.58 -8.91
C ASN A 2 22.24 14.94 -8.10
N ILE A 3 21.08 15.59 -8.09
CA ILE A 3 19.94 15.13 -7.32
C ILE A 3 19.42 13.76 -7.79
N TYR A 4 19.59 13.44 -9.06
CA TYR A 4 19.18 12.13 -9.59
C TYR A 4 20.03 10.99 -9.06
N ASP A 5 21.32 11.22 -8.84
CA ASP A 5 22.19 10.23 -8.20
C ASP A 5 21.78 9.99 -6.75
N ASP A 6 21.39 11.07 -6.05
CA ASP A 6 20.91 10.96 -4.66
C ASP A 6 19.60 10.22 -4.59
N ILE A 7 18.68 10.45 -5.54
CA ILE A 7 17.41 9.72 -5.64
C ILE A 7 17.67 8.23 -5.86
N ASN A 8 18.60 7.89 -6.75
CA ASN A 8 18.95 6.51 -7.03
C ASN A 8 19.57 5.81 -5.83
N LYS A 9 20.40 6.52 -5.07
CA LYS A 9 20.98 6.01 -3.82
C LYS A 9 19.89 5.77 -2.79
N LEU A 10 18.93 6.69 -2.67
CA LEU A 10 17.82 6.56 -1.75
C LEU A 10 16.96 5.34 -2.12
N GLU A 11 16.68 5.14 -3.39
CA GLU A 11 15.94 3.95 -3.86
C GLU A 11 16.66 2.66 -3.46
N THR A 12 17.97 2.60 -3.68
CA THR A 12 18.77 1.43 -3.31
C THR A 12 18.72 1.17 -1.81
N THR A 13 18.85 2.23 -1.02
CA THR A 13 18.78 2.13 0.44
C THR A 13 17.39 1.68 0.89
N LEU A 14 16.34 2.22 0.27
CA LEU A 14 14.95 1.83 0.57
C LEU A 14 14.73 0.33 0.37
N ARG A 15 15.26 -0.23 -0.72
CA ARG A 15 15.14 -1.66 -1.01
C ARG A 15 15.78 -2.54 0.07
N GLN A 16 16.77 -2.02 0.79
CA GLN A 16 17.52 -2.74 1.83
C GLN A 16 16.95 -2.54 3.23
N THR A 17 15.93 -1.69 3.39
CA THR A 17 15.33 -1.44 4.70
C THR A 17 14.59 -2.68 5.22
N ALA A 18 14.48 -2.77 6.54
CA ALA A 18 13.68 -3.81 7.19
C ALA A 18 12.22 -3.74 6.76
N GLU A 19 11.69 -2.54 6.56
CA GLU A 19 10.31 -2.32 6.12
C GLU A 19 10.05 -2.92 4.74
N MET A 20 10.95 -2.70 3.77
CA MET A 20 10.84 -3.31 2.43
C MET A 20 10.97 -4.82 2.49
N GLN A 21 11.92 -5.33 3.26
CA GLN A 21 12.10 -6.77 3.41
C GLN A 21 10.87 -7.40 4.08
N GLY A 22 10.29 -6.73 5.05
CA GLY A 22 9.08 -7.18 5.71
C GLY A 22 7.91 -7.34 4.76
N VAL A 23 7.69 -6.36 3.88
CA VAL A 23 6.65 -6.44 2.84
C VAL A 23 6.92 -7.59 1.88
N LYS A 24 8.16 -7.70 1.43
CA LYS A 24 8.56 -8.76 0.48
C LYS A 24 8.30 -10.15 1.06
N GLU A 25 8.68 -10.37 2.31
CA GLU A 25 8.46 -11.65 3.00
C GLU A 25 6.98 -11.94 3.22
N ALA A 26 6.21 -10.92 3.61
CA ALA A 26 4.77 -11.07 3.85
C ALA A 26 4.02 -11.38 2.55
N ILE A 27 4.37 -10.72 1.45
CA ILE A 27 3.80 -11.00 0.13
C ILE A 27 4.11 -12.44 -0.29
N GLN A 28 5.35 -12.88 -0.08
CA GLN A 28 5.74 -14.24 -0.42
C GLN A 28 4.95 -15.27 0.38
N ALA A 29 4.73 -15.01 1.68
CA ALA A 29 3.93 -15.90 2.52
C ALA A 29 2.49 -16.03 2.02
N VAL A 30 1.88 -14.93 1.55
CA VAL A 30 0.54 -14.97 0.95
C VAL A 30 0.55 -15.77 -0.35
N LYS A 31 1.55 -15.55 -1.21
CA LYS A 31 1.65 -16.26 -2.49
C LYS A 31 1.80 -17.78 -2.33
N GLU A 32 2.44 -18.21 -1.26
CA GLU A 32 2.67 -19.64 -0.99
C GLU A 32 1.46 -20.33 -0.37
N ASP A 33 0.47 -19.60 0.09
CA ASP A 33 -0.76 -20.11 0.68
C ASP A 33 -1.91 -19.87 -0.28
N GLN A 34 -2.44 -20.95 -0.86
CA GLN A 34 -3.45 -20.85 -1.91
C GLN A 34 -4.72 -20.14 -1.43
N GLU A 35 -5.16 -20.42 -0.21
CA GLU A 35 -6.34 -19.78 0.38
C GLU A 35 -6.13 -18.27 0.55
N ALA A 36 -4.99 -17.87 1.13
CA ALA A 36 -4.65 -16.48 1.32
C ALA A 36 -4.50 -15.76 -0.02
N LYS A 37 -3.84 -16.40 -0.99
CA LYS A 37 -3.65 -15.84 -2.33
C LYS A 37 -4.98 -15.57 -3.02
N ASP A 38 -5.87 -16.55 -3.05
CA ASP A 38 -7.17 -16.43 -3.70
C ASP A 38 -8.03 -15.35 -3.04
N LEU A 39 -8.01 -15.32 -1.72
CA LEU A 39 -8.76 -14.33 -0.93
C LEU A 39 -8.25 -12.91 -1.18
N PHE A 40 -6.93 -12.73 -1.21
CA PHE A 40 -6.33 -11.43 -1.47
C PHE A 40 -6.59 -10.97 -2.91
N GLU A 41 -6.52 -11.87 -3.88
CA GLU A 41 -6.82 -11.55 -5.29
C GLU A 41 -8.28 -11.09 -5.44
N SER A 42 -9.21 -11.77 -4.78
CA SER A 42 -10.63 -11.39 -4.80
C SER A 42 -10.85 -10.00 -4.17
N PHE A 43 -10.21 -9.75 -3.04
CA PHE A 43 -10.28 -8.46 -2.35
C PHE A 43 -9.75 -7.33 -3.24
N ARG A 44 -8.58 -7.54 -3.83
CA ARG A 44 -7.96 -6.55 -4.71
C ARG A 44 -8.80 -6.27 -5.95
N LYS A 45 -9.37 -7.31 -6.54
CA LYS A 45 -10.19 -7.20 -7.74
C LYS A 45 -11.43 -6.34 -7.49
N ILE A 46 -12.12 -6.58 -6.37
CA ILE A 46 -13.32 -5.78 -6.05
C ILE A 46 -12.96 -4.33 -5.72
N GLN A 47 -11.84 -4.09 -5.04
CA GLN A 47 -11.37 -2.74 -4.78
C GLN A 47 -11.09 -1.97 -6.07
N MET A 48 -10.44 -2.61 -7.03
CA MET A 48 -10.15 -2.00 -8.33
C MET A 48 -11.43 -1.67 -9.09
N THR A 49 -12.40 -2.58 -9.06
CA THR A 49 -13.70 -2.36 -9.71
C THR A 49 -14.44 -1.16 -9.11
N LEU A 50 -14.47 -1.05 -7.78
CA LEU A 50 -15.11 0.07 -7.10
C LEU A 50 -14.40 1.39 -7.40
N GLN A 51 -13.08 1.37 -7.42
CA GLN A 51 -12.27 2.55 -7.73
C GLN A 51 -12.52 3.05 -9.15
N GLU A 52 -12.58 2.13 -10.13
CA GLU A 52 -12.91 2.48 -11.51
C GLU A 52 -14.28 3.13 -11.63
N LYS A 53 -15.26 2.59 -10.92
CA LYS A 53 -16.63 3.14 -10.92
C LYS A 53 -16.66 4.54 -10.33
N GLN A 54 -15.91 4.78 -9.25
CA GLN A 54 -15.81 6.12 -8.65
C GLN A 54 -15.19 7.13 -9.62
N VAL A 55 -14.13 6.74 -10.31
CA VAL A 55 -13.44 7.61 -11.28
C VAL A 55 -14.33 7.95 -12.46
N LYS A 56 -15.12 6.98 -12.94
CA LYS A 56 -16.02 7.17 -14.07
C LYS A 56 -17.34 7.81 -13.68
N GLY A 57 -17.60 8.01 -12.39
CA GLY A 57 -18.85 8.54 -11.89
C GLY A 57 -20.02 7.55 -12.00
N GLU A 58 -19.72 6.27 -12.16
CA GLU A 58 -20.73 5.23 -12.23
C GLU A 58 -21.28 4.89 -10.83
N GLU A 59 -22.55 4.50 -10.79
CA GLU A 59 -23.20 4.13 -9.55
C GLU A 59 -22.71 2.76 -9.06
N ILE A 60 -22.47 2.64 -7.77
CA ILE A 60 -22.08 1.38 -7.14
C ILE A 60 -23.33 0.71 -6.58
N ALA A 61 -23.63 -0.49 -7.07
CA ALA A 61 -24.79 -1.25 -6.61
C ALA A 61 -24.60 -1.71 -5.15
N GLY A 62 -25.70 -1.83 -4.42
CA GLY A 62 -25.69 -2.31 -3.03
C GLY A 62 -25.06 -3.68 -2.90
N GLU A 63 -25.28 -4.57 -3.87
CA GLU A 63 -24.71 -5.91 -3.90
C GLU A 63 -23.17 -5.88 -4.01
N GLU A 64 -22.63 -4.91 -4.78
CA GLU A 64 -21.19 -4.74 -4.92
C GLU A 64 -20.56 -4.27 -3.62
N LEU A 65 -21.22 -3.35 -2.90
CA LEU A 65 -20.75 -2.87 -1.60
C LEU A 65 -20.78 -3.99 -0.57
N GLU A 66 -21.83 -4.80 -0.53
CA GLU A 66 -21.92 -5.94 0.38
C GLU A 66 -20.83 -6.96 0.11
N TYR A 67 -20.58 -7.27 -1.16
CA TYR A 67 -19.52 -8.19 -1.57
C TYR A 67 -18.13 -7.65 -1.15
N ALA A 68 -17.90 -6.35 -1.36
CA ALA A 68 -16.65 -5.71 -0.98
C ALA A 68 -16.41 -5.77 0.53
N GLN A 69 -17.45 -5.48 1.33
CA GLN A 69 -17.37 -5.53 2.79
C GLN A 69 -17.09 -6.94 3.29
N LYS A 70 -17.79 -7.92 2.74
CA LYS A 70 -17.62 -9.33 3.11
C LYS A 70 -16.22 -9.84 2.77
N THR A 71 -15.75 -9.50 1.57
CA THR A 71 -14.40 -9.89 1.11
C THR A 71 -13.33 -9.23 1.97
N ALA A 72 -13.52 -7.95 2.34
CA ALA A 72 -12.60 -7.23 3.23
C ALA A 72 -12.54 -7.88 4.62
N GLN A 73 -13.67 -8.27 5.17
CA GLN A 73 -13.71 -8.95 6.47
C GLN A 73 -12.98 -10.28 6.44
N LEU A 74 -13.20 -11.07 5.37
CA LEU A 74 -12.51 -12.35 5.21
C LEU A 74 -10.99 -12.16 5.04
N ALA A 75 -10.59 -11.15 4.27
CA ALA A 75 -9.16 -10.83 4.08
C ALA A 75 -8.51 -10.45 5.40
N GLN A 76 -9.15 -9.59 6.19
CA GLN A 76 -8.63 -9.15 7.49
C GLN A 76 -8.62 -10.27 8.53
N SER A 77 -9.41 -11.31 8.34
CA SER A 77 -9.43 -12.48 9.22
C SER A 77 -8.31 -13.47 8.91
N ASN A 78 -7.66 -13.34 7.75
CA ASN A 78 -6.57 -14.21 7.37
C ASN A 78 -5.26 -13.68 7.94
N GLU A 79 -4.57 -14.49 8.74
CA GLU A 79 -3.35 -14.08 9.45
C GLU A 79 -2.24 -13.62 8.52
N LYS A 80 -2.08 -14.27 7.38
CA LYS A 80 -1.02 -13.94 6.41
C LYS A 80 -1.32 -12.63 5.68
N ILE A 81 -2.58 -12.41 5.32
CA ILE A 81 -3.00 -11.14 4.71
C ILE A 81 -2.87 -10.00 5.72
N LEU A 82 -3.29 -10.24 6.96
CA LEU A 82 -3.18 -9.23 8.02
C LEU A 82 -1.71 -8.84 8.25
N ALA A 83 -0.81 -9.83 8.30
CA ALA A 83 0.62 -9.57 8.44
C ALA A 83 1.16 -8.74 7.26
N MET A 84 0.70 -9.03 6.05
CA MET A 84 1.07 -8.27 4.87
C MET A 84 0.59 -6.81 4.95
N LEU A 85 -0.66 -6.59 5.37
CA LEU A 85 -1.20 -5.25 5.53
C LEU A 85 -0.46 -4.46 6.60
N GLU A 86 -0.08 -5.10 7.70
CA GLU A 86 0.72 -4.48 8.75
C GLU A 86 2.11 -4.10 8.26
N ALA A 87 2.74 -4.97 7.46
CA ALA A 87 4.05 -4.68 6.86
C ALA A 87 3.97 -3.51 5.89
N GLU A 88 2.90 -3.46 5.07
CA GLU A 88 2.66 -2.35 4.15
C GLU A 88 2.46 -1.03 4.90
N MET A 89 1.77 -1.07 6.04
CA MET A 89 1.57 0.12 6.87
C MET A 89 2.89 0.67 7.38
N LYS A 90 3.79 -0.19 7.84
CA LYS A 90 5.12 0.22 8.30
C LYS A 90 5.94 0.84 7.17
N LEU A 91 5.88 0.25 5.97
CA LEU A 91 6.55 0.81 4.79
C LEU A 91 5.96 2.18 4.43
N SER A 92 4.63 2.31 4.46
CA SER A 92 3.96 3.58 4.19
C SER A 92 4.39 4.68 5.15
N GLN A 93 4.54 4.36 6.44
CA GLN A 93 5.03 5.30 7.44
C GLN A 93 6.45 5.77 7.14
N LEU A 94 7.30 4.85 6.70
CA LEU A 94 8.66 5.21 6.29
C LEU A 94 8.66 6.14 5.07
N ILE A 95 7.84 5.84 4.07
CA ILE A 95 7.71 6.66 2.86
C ILE A 95 7.16 8.05 3.21
N GLU A 96 6.16 8.13 4.09
CA GLU A 96 5.64 9.41 4.58
C GLU A 96 6.72 10.24 5.27
N GLU A 97 7.56 9.60 6.07
CA GLU A 97 8.69 10.26 6.73
C GLU A 97 9.69 10.81 5.72
N ILE A 98 10.02 10.02 4.69
CA ILE A 98 10.90 10.44 3.61
C ILE A 98 10.30 11.67 2.89
N ASN A 99 9.02 11.61 2.54
CA ASN A 99 8.33 12.70 1.86
C ASN A 99 8.28 13.95 2.73
N ARG A 100 8.06 13.80 4.03
CA ARG A 100 8.04 14.92 4.98
C ARG A 100 9.39 15.65 4.99
N VAL A 101 10.47 14.90 5.02
CA VAL A 101 11.83 15.47 5.01
C VAL A 101 12.11 16.17 3.69
N LEU A 102 11.73 15.55 2.57
CA LEU A 102 11.96 16.13 1.23
C LEU A 102 11.15 17.40 1.00
N LEU A 103 9.97 17.51 1.58
CA LEU A 103 9.10 18.70 1.43
C LEU A 103 9.43 19.81 2.42
N LYS A 104 10.26 19.54 3.41
CA LYS A 104 10.62 20.51 4.45
C LYS A 104 11.14 21.83 3.90
N PRO A 105 12.07 21.84 2.94
CA PRO A 105 12.54 23.11 2.36
C PRO A 105 11.42 23.94 1.73
N VAL A 106 10.44 23.28 1.10
CA VAL A 106 9.29 23.96 0.49
C VAL A 106 8.41 24.58 1.57
N GLN A 107 8.12 23.81 2.64
CA GLN A 107 7.31 24.28 3.76
C GLN A 107 7.96 25.51 4.45
N GLU A 108 9.28 25.49 4.60
CA GLU A 108 10.02 26.60 5.21
C GLU A 108 9.85 27.90 4.41
N LEU A 109 9.77 27.81 3.08
CA LEU A 109 9.53 28.95 2.22
C LEU A 109 8.15 29.56 2.46
N TYR A 110 7.12 28.71 2.63
CA TYR A 110 5.75 29.18 2.87
C TYR A 110 5.56 29.74 4.29
N GLU A 111 6.32 29.28 5.25
CA GLU A 111 6.27 29.78 6.63
C GLU A 111 6.71 31.26 6.72
N GLN A 112 7.40 31.78 5.72
CA GLN A 112 7.82 33.17 5.65
C GLN A 112 6.66 34.16 5.35
N PHE A 113 5.52 33.62 4.95
CA PHE A 113 4.32 34.42 4.77
C PHE A 113 3.58 34.59 6.08
#